data_7c18657aad573c880b1e369f80524e47
#
_entry.id   7c18657aad573c880b1e369f80524e47
#
_cell.length_a   1.000
_cell.length_b   1.000
_cell.length_c   1.000
_cell.angle_alpha   90.00
_cell.angle_beta   90.00
_cell.angle_gamma   90.00
#
_symmetry.space_group_name_H-M   'P 1'
#
loop_
_entity.id
_entity.type
_entity.pdbx_description
1 polymer ?
#
loop_
_entity_poly.entity_id
_entity_poly.type
_entity_poly.pdbx_seq_one_letter_code
_entity_poly.pdbx_strand_id
1 'polypeptide(L)'
;VVLIELGGTAGEYQNIVYYEAYRIMKQSLPDDVLLVHVTYFPTPQHINELKSKPTQLSVKNLHAMGIQPDFIVGRAESTIDDKRKEKVAYFCNMHKDDVISNPDAESIYQIPLTFLEQKFDERILEKLKLPKKSAKIQSWKNLVDKILAKKTRRVSVAIIAKYLSTGDYELKDSYTSLLESLEHAGWHSDTDLEIIFIKAESLEKKTKKALEDLHRADGIVVPIGWGSRGVEGKISAIKYARENKVPYLGLCYGMQLASVEFARHVVGLEKANTKEVDPDTKHPVIHDIPFDKKYQTIKGIGASMRLGGYDCILKPGTLAHKIYAKHNAFKDKKKNLITERHRHRYEFNNEYRKKLEDKGFVISGTSPDDFFVEMIELPQKDHPFFIATQAHPEYKSRPLKPHPIFAEYMKAVLKYDNEHDRGTTSKI
;
A
#
# COMPACT_ATOMS: atom_id res chain seq x y z
N VAL A 1 -18.39 -10.90 10.54
CA VAL A 1 -17.18 -11.29 11.28
C VAL A 1 -16.22 -10.11 11.30
N VAL A 2 -15.62 -9.85 12.46
CA VAL A 2 -14.58 -8.84 12.67
C VAL A 2 -13.30 -9.57 13.03
N LEU A 3 -12.19 -9.22 12.39
CA LEU A 3 -10.85 -9.71 12.71
C LEU A 3 -10.08 -8.61 13.43
N ILE A 4 -9.53 -8.94 14.61
CA ILE A 4 -8.72 -8.03 15.41
C ILE A 4 -7.33 -8.65 15.56
N GLU A 5 -6.30 -7.91 15.18
CA GLU A 5 -4.92 -8.30 15.38
C GLU A 5 -4.34 -7.59 16.60
N LEU A 6 -3.70 -8.40 17.48
CA LEU A 6 -2.85 -7.90 18.55
C LEU A 6 -1.41 -8.23 18.20
N GLY A 7 -0.60 -7.20 17.98
CA GLY A 7 0.83 -7.34 17.70
C GLY A 7 1.61 -7.63 19.00
N GLY A 8 2.85 -8.09 18.82
CA GLY A 8 3.78 -8.40 19.93
C GLY A 8 3.64 -9.81 20.50
N THR A 9 4.40 -10.07 21.54
CA THR A 9 4.48 -11.39 22.19
C THR A 9 3.41 -11.54 23.26
N ALA A 10 2.85 -12.75 23.42
CA ALA A 10 1.87 -13.02 24.48
C ALA A 10 2.44 -12.71 25.86
N GLY A 11 1.77 -11.84 26.60
CA GLY A 11 2.18 -11.36 27.91
C GLY A 11 2.95 -10.04 27.91
N GLU A 12 3.13 -9.39 26.77
CA GLU A 12 3.70 -8.03 26.72
C GLU A 12 2.79 -7.03 27.41
N TYR A 13 3.41 -6.17 28.21
CA TYR A 13 2.73 -5.16 29.03
C TYR A 13 1.79 -4.24 28.22
N GLN A 14 2.19 -3.85 27.02
CA GLN A 14 1.42 -2.93 26.17
C GLN A 14 0.05 -3.48 25.75
N ASN A 15 -0.09 -4.81 25.71
CA ASN A 15 -1.30 -5.50 25.24
C ASN A 15 -2.19 -6.06 26.36
N ILE A 16 -1.80 -5.89 27.63
CA ILE A 16 -2.48 -6.53 28.76
C ILE A 16 -3.98 -6.18 28.82
N VAL A 17 -4.33 -4.92 28.54
CA VAL A 17 -5.72 -4.46 28.54
C VAL A 17 -6.56 -5.13 27.44
N TYR A 18 -5.99 -5.47 26.31
CA TYR A 18 -6.67 -6.16 25.21
C TYR A 18 -6.87 -7.65 25.53
N TYR A 19 -5.91 -8.28 26.17
CA TYR A 19 -6.07 -9.66 26.66
C TYR A 19 -7.17 -9.75 27.71
N GLU A 20 -7.23 -8.81 28.63
CA GLU A 20 -8.31 -8.76 29.63
C GLU A 20 -9.68 -8.48 28.97
N ALA A 21 -9.75 -7.57 28.00
CA ALA A 21 -10.98 -7.33 27.23
C ALA A 21 -11.45 -8.61 26.52
N TYR A 22 -10.52 -9.33 25.86
CA TYR A 22 -10.82 -10.62 25.23
C TYR A 22 -11.35 -11.63 26.25
N ARG A 23 -10.69 -11.79 27.42
CA ARG A 23 -11.10 -12.72 28.48
C ARG A 23 -12.53 -12.46 28.94
N ILE A 24 -12.88 -11.19 29.17
CA ILE A 24 -14.24 -10.78 29.56
C ILE A 24 -15.23 -11.06 28.42
N MET A 25 -14.89 -10.72 27.20
CA MET A 25 -15.75 -10.98 26.03
C MET A 25 -15.99 -12.48 25.84
N LYS A 26 -14.94 -13.31 25.95
CA LYS A 26 -15.06 -14.78 25.81
C LYS A 26 -15.94 -15.38 26.90
N GLN A 27 -15.90 -14.85 28.13
CA GLN A 27 -16.77 -15.27 29.23
C GLN A 27 -18.23 -14.90 28.96
N SER A 28 -18.47 -13.69 28.42
CA SER A 28 -19.84 -13.18 28.19
C SER A 28 -20.47 -13.70 26.90
N LEU A 29 -19.63 -13.98 25.88
CA LEU A 29 -20.02 -14.35 24.52
C LEU A 29 -19.18 -15.54 24.04
N PRO A 30 -19.29 -16.72 24.69
CA PRO A 30 -18.36 -17.84 24.47
C PRO A 30 -18.38 -18.38 23.04
N ASP A 31 -19.51 -18.27 22.33
CA ASP A 31 -19.71 -18.78 20.98
C ASP A 31 -19.41 -17.75 19.89
N ASP A 32 -19.26 -16.46 20.25
CA ASP A 32 -19.09 -15.36 19.29
C ASP A 32 -17.65 -14.87 19.17
N VAL A 33 -16.75 -15.34 20.05
CA VAL A 33 -15.37 -14.87 20.11
C VAL A 33 -14.40 -16.03 20.09
N LEU A 34 -13.41 -15.99 19.18
CA LEU A 34 -12.32 -16.97 19.09
C LEU A 34 -10.98 -16.29 19.22
N LEU A 35 -10.02 -16.99 19.84
CA LEU A 35 -8.61 -16.60 19.87
C LEU A 35 -7.80 -17.54 18.96
N VAL A 36 -7.21 -16.98 17.94
CA VAL A 36 -6.20 -17.64 17.10
C VAL A 36 -4.82 -17.16 17.55
N HIS A 37 -4.04 -18.04 18.14
CA HIS A 37 -2.70 -17.73 18.65
C HIS A 37 -1.65 -18.06 17.59
N VAL A 38 -1.04 -17.03 17.00
CA VAL A 38 0.04 -17.19 16.02
C VAL A 38 1.36 -17.35 16.78
N THR A 39 2.10 -18.44 16.49
CA THR A 39 3.36 -18.76 17.17
C THR A 39 4.45 -19.14 16.17
N TYR A 40 5.69 -19.23 16.65
CA TYR A 40 6.83 -19.64 15.84
C TYR A 40 7.42 -20.96 16.32
N PHE A 41 7.72 -21.84 15.36
CA PHE A 41 8.41 -23.12 15.56
C PHE A 41 9.80 -23.01 14.94
N PRO A 42 10.83 -22.63 15.70
CA PRO A 42 12.18 -22.51 15.17
C PRO A 42 12.78 -23.86 14.80
N THR A 43 13.60 -23.87 13.76
CA THR A 43 14.46 -24.98 13.35
C THR A 43 15.91 -24.57 13.57
N PRO A 44 16.54 -24.87 14.74
CA PRO A 44 17.94 -24.55 14.95
C PRO A 44 18.84 -25.31 13.97
N GLN A 45 19.70 -24.57 13.25
CA GLN A 45 20.52 -25.09 12.13
C GLN A 45 21.32 -26.35 12.45
N HIS A 46 21.83 -26.48 13.69
CA HIS A 46 22.65 -27.65 14.09
C HIS A 46 21.84 -28.90 14.46
N ILE A 47 20.51 -28.78 14.62
CA ILE A 47 19.64 -29.87 15.02
C ILE A 47 18.74 -30.30 13.89
N ASN A 48 18.42 -29.38 12.98
CA ASN A 48 17.52 -29.57 11.84
C ASN A 48 16.18 -30.19 12.23
N GLU A 49 15.63 -29.77 13.37
CA GLU A 49 14.36 -30.26 13.93
C GLU A 49 13.51 -29.11 14.45
N LEU A 50 12.24 -29.07 14.05
CA LEU A 50 11.25 -28.11 14.55
C LEU A 50 11.07 -28.23 16.06
N LYS A 51 11.21 -27.12 16.78
CA LYS A 51 11.07 -27.05 18.24
C LYS A 51 9.72 -26.46 18.64
N SER A 52 8.94 -27.24 19.39
CA SER A 52 7.60 -26.84 19.89
C SER A 52 7.65 -26.11 21.24
N LYS A 53 8.79 -26.04 21.91
CA LYS A 53 8.89 -25.47 23.26
C LYS A 53 8.54 -23.97 23.32
N PRO A 54 8.99 -23.12 22.38
CA PRO A 54 8.61 -21.71 22.36
C PRO A 54 7.09 -21.51 22.29
N THR A 55 6.40 -22.27 21.43
CA THR A 55 4.93 -22.27 21.33
C THR A 55 4.28 -22.65 22.67
N GLN A 56 4.74 -23.73 23.31
CA GLN A 56 4.22 -24.16 24.61
C GLN A 56 4.39 -23.06 25.68
N LEU A 57 5.54 -22.36 25.71
CA LEU A 57 5.77 -21.25 26.63
C LEU A 57 4.88 -20.05 26.34
N SER A 58 4.68 -19.72 25.08
CA SER A 58 3.77 -18.63 24.67
C SER A 58 2.32 -18.89 25.09
N VAL A 59 1.84 -20.13 24.90
CA VAL A 59 0.49 -20.53 25.36
C VAL A 59 0.43 -20.56 26.89
N LYS A 60 1.49 -20.97 27.58
CA LYS A 60 1.53 -20.90 29.05
C LYS A 60 1.35 -19.46 29.57
N ASN A 61 1.89 -18.46 28.86
CA ASN A 61 1.67 -17.05 29.22
C ASN A 61 0.19 -16.66 29.07
N LEU A 62 -0.50 -17.13 28.02
CA LEU A 62 -1.96 -16.93 27.88
C LEU A 62 -2.74 -17.61 29.03
N HIS A 63 -2.39 -18.86 29.36
CA HIS A 63 -3.02 -19.57 30.47
C HIS A 63 -2.85 -18.84 31.81
N ALA A 64 -1.70 -18.22 32.05
CA ALA A 64 -1.44 -17.43 33.25
C ALA A 64 -2.36 -16.19 33.34
N MET A 65 -2.89 -15.72 32.21
CA MET A 65 -3.89 -14.65 32.14
C MET A 65 -5.34 -15.18 32.12
N GLY A 66 -5.55 -16.50 32.31
CA GLY A 66 -6.87 -17.13 32.24
C GLY A 66 -7.43 -17.26 30.82
N ILE A 67 -6.58 -17.29 29.83
CA ILE A 67 -6.95 -17.34 28.40
C ILE A 67 -6.54 -18.68 27.81
N GLN A 68 -7.51 -19.45 27.29
CA GLN A 68 -7.28 -20.64 26.46
C GLN A 68 -7.40 -20.25 25.00
N PRO A 69 -6.37 -20.43 24.14
CA PRO A 69 -6.53 -20.24 22.71
C PRO A 69 -7.44 -21.30 22.10
N ASP A 70 -8.27 -20.88 21.15
CA ASP A 70 -9.15 -21.79 20.39
C ASP A 70 -8.38 -22.50 19.27
N PHE A 71 -7.37 -21.83 18.70
CA PHE A 71 -6.47 -22.34 17.67
C PHE A 71 -5.04 -21.87 17.90
N ILE A 72 -4.09 -22.68 17.45
CA ILE A 72 -2.69 -22.31 17.29
C ILE A 72 -2.35 -22.35 15.81
N VAL A 73 -1.86 -21.23 15.24
CA VAL A 73 -1.24 -21.19 13.92
C VAL A 73 0.26 -21.14 14.09
N GLY A 74 0.92 -22.23 13.76
CA GLY A 74 2.37 -22.39 13.91
C GLY A 74 3.09 -21.98 12.63
N ARG A 75 3.84 -20.87 12.68
CA ARG A 75 4.77 -20.48 11.61
C ARG A 75 6.05 -21.28 11.74
N ALA A 76 6.54 -21.83 10.65
CA ALA A 76 7.74 -22.65 10.60
C ALA A 76 8.36 -22.62 9.19
N GLU A 77 9.63 -22.96 9.07
CA GLU A 77 10.30 -23.12 7.76
C GLU A 77 9.70 -24.26 6.93
N SER A 78 9.18 -25.29 7.59
CA SER A 78 8.56 -26.46 6.96
C SER A 78 7.25 -26.84 7.63
N THR A 79 6.48 -27.74 7.01
CA THR A 79 5.23 -28.24 7.55
C THR A 79 5.41 -28.90 8.94
N ILE A 80 4.55 -28.53 9.89
CA ILE A 80 4.50 -29.14 11.22
C ILE A 80 3.82 -30.50 11.10
N ASP A 81 4.58 -31.56 11.39
CA ASP A 81 4.09 -32.94 11.33
C ASP A 81 3.09 -33.27 12.46
N ASP A 82 2.36 -34.39 12.28
CA ASP A 82 1.32 -34.82 13.20
C ASP A 82 1.85 -35.08 14.62
N LYS A 83 3.06 -35.65 14.77
CA LYS A 83 3.65 -35.90 16.09
C LYS A 83 3.89 -34.60 16.87
N ARG A 84 4.31 -33.55 16.15
CA ARG A 84 4.50 -32.22 16.76
C ARG A 84 3.18 -31.54 17.05
N LYS A 85 2.19 -31.66 16.17
CA LYS A 85 0.82 -31.21 16.43
C LYS A 85 0.23 -31.86 17.65
N GLU A 86 0.34 -33.19 17.79
CA GLU A 86 -0.12 -33.95 18.96
C GLU A 86 0.59 -33.52 20.24
N LYS A 87 1.90 -33.33 20.20
CA LYS A 87 2.69 -32.85 21.33
C LYS A 87 2.23 -31.45 21.79
N VAL A 88 2.05 -30.52 20.85
CA VAL A 88 1.58 -29.16 21.16
C VAL A 88 0.16 -29.21 21.72
N ALA A 89 -0.73 -29.95 21.07
CA ALA A 89 -2.11 -30.15 21.53
C ALA A 89 -2.18 -30.65 22.96
N TYR A 90 -1.38 -31.65 23.31
CA TYR A 90 -1.31 -32.18 24.67
C TYR A 90 -0.86 -31.14 25.70
N PHE A 91 0.24 -30.41 25.43
CA PHE A 91 0.77 -29.41 26.36
C PHE A 91 -0.02 -28.10 26.41
N CYS A 92 -0.79 -27.81 25.38
CA CYS A 92 -1.59 -26.58 25.27
C CYS A 92 -3.08 -26.81 25.52
N ASN A 93 -3.48 -28.01 25.98
CA ASN A 93 -4.86 -28.39 26.32
C ASN A 93 -5.85 -28.10 25.18
N MET A 94 -5.58 -28.68 23.98
CA MET A 94 -6.43 -28.50 22.80
C MET A 94 -6.45 -29.74 21.90
N HIS A 95 -7.30 -29.76 20.89
CA HIS A 95 -7.33 -30.83 19.91
C HIS A 95 -6.19 -30.64 18.89
N LYS A 96 -5.61 -31.75 18.38
CA LYS A 96 -4.50 -31.67 17.41
C LYS A 96 -4.87 -30.94 16.12
N ASP A 97 -6.12 -31.06 15.67
CA ASP A 97 -6.61 -30.41 14.46
C ASP A 97 -6.86 -28.90 14.66
N ASP A 98 -6.74 -28.39 15.88
CA ASP A 98 -6.73 -26.95 16.17
C ASP A 98 -5.31 -26.37 16.13
N VAL A 99 -4.30 -27.21 15.87
CA VAL A 99 -2.92 -26.81 15.61
C VAL A 99 -2.71 -26.76 14.09
N ILE A 100 -2.73 -25.58 13.53
CA ILE A 100 -2.63 -25.33 12.10
C ILE A 100 -1.19 -25.06 11.72
N SER A 101 -0.68 -25.79 10.73
CA SER A 101 0.66 -25.56 10.17
C SER A 101 0.63 -24.41 9.17
N ASN A 102 1.56 -23.48 9.33
CA ASN A 102 1.77 -22.38 8.39
C ASN A 102 3.25 -22.33 8.01
N PRO A 103 3.70 -23.20 7.08
CA PRO A 103 5.07 -23.21 6.59
C PRO A 103 5.38 -21.93 5.79
N ASP A 104 6.67 -21.63 5.66
CA ASP A 104 7.14 -20.58 4.78
C ASP A 104 6.67 -20.85 3.34
N ALA A 105 6.28 -19.79 2.66
CA ALA A 105 5.72 -19.83 1.32
C ALA A 105 6.40 -18.78 0.43
N GLU A 106 6.48 -19.04 -0.86
CA GLU A 106 7.04 -18.09 -1.84
C GLU A 106 6.25 -16.78 -1.88
N SER A 107 4.95 -16.86 -1.59
CA SER A 107 4.06 -15.71 -1.48
C SER A 107 3.07 -15.89 -0.34
N ILE A 108 2.83 -14.81 0.42
CA ILE A 108 1.80 -14.77 1.47
C ILE A 108 0.40 -15.06 0.93
N TYR A 109 0.18 -14.90 -0.36
CA TYR A 109 -1.09 -15.17 -1.03
C TYR A 109 -1.39 -16.68 -1.16
N GLN A 110 -0.40 -17.55 -0.91
CA GLN A 110 -0.61 -19.01 -0.80
C GLN A 110 -1.23 -19.43 0.54
N ILE A 111 -1.04 -18.64 1.61
CA ILE A 111 -1.47 -18.99 2.98
C ILE A 111 -2.97 -19.33 3.07
N PRO A 112 -3.91 -18.59 2.44
CA PRO A 112 -5.33 -18.97 2.47
C PRO A 112 -5.59 -20.36 1.89
N LEU A 113 -4.83 -20.81 0.89
CA LEU A 113 -4.95 -22.15 0.31
C LEU A 113 -4.43 -23.21 1.29
N THR A 114 -3.29 -22.97 1.92
CA THR A 114 -2.73 -23.84 2.96
C THR A 114 -3.67 -24.01 4.15
N PHE A 115 -4.42 -22.97 4.51
CA PHE A 115 -5.43 -23.05 5.57
C PHE A 115 -6.66 -23.86 5.14
N LEU A 116 -7.12 -23.72 3.91
CA LEU A 116 -8.24 -24.51 3.36
C LEU A 116 -7.91 -26.00 3.29
N GLU A 117 -6.69 -26.38 2.91
CA GLU A 117 -6.23 -27.78 2.88
C GLU A 117 -6.31 -28.44 4.26
N GLN A 118 -6.11 -27.66 5.32
CA GLN A 118 -6.23 -28.11 6.71
C GLN A 118 -7.64 -27.93 7.30
N LYS A 119 -8.64 -27.52 6.50
CA LYS A 119 -10.02 -27.26 6.91
C LYS A 119 -10.14 -26.24 8.06
N PHE A 120 -9.22 -25.30 8.11
CA PHE A 120 -9.18 -24.30 9.18
C PHE A 120 -10.42 -23.39 9.16
N ASP A 121 -10.87 -23.01 7.97
CA ASP A 121 -12.10 -22.24 7.74
C ASP A 121 -13.35 -22.98 8.25
N GLU A 122 -13.49 -24.28 7.96
CA GLU A 122 -14.61 -25.09 8.43
C GLU A 122 -14.64 -25.18 9.96
N ARG A 123 -13.47 -25.35 10.60
CA ARG A 123 -13.35 -25.45 12.06
C ARG A 123 -13.66 -24.12 12.76
N ILE A 124 -13.25 -22.98 12.16
CA ILE A 124 -13.65 -21.65 12.66
C ILE A 124 -15.17 -21.50 12.64
N LEU A 125 -15.81 -21.84 11.51
CA LEU A 125 -17.26 -21.75 11.36
C LEU A 125 -17.98 -22.68 12.36
N GLU A 126 -17.46 -23.87 12.60
CA GLU A 126 -17.99 -24.81 13.56
C GLU A 126 -17.95 -24.29 14.99
N LYS A 127 -16.77 -23.78 15.45
CA LYS A 127 -16.62 -23.21 16.79
C LYS A 127 -17.48 -21.95 17.01
N LEU A 128 -17.69 -21.15 15.95
CA LEU A 128 -18.58 -19.97 15.98
C LEU A 128 -20.06 -20.34 15.75
N LYS A 129 -20.40 -21.63 15.61
CA LYS A 129 -21.76 -22.10 15.30
C LYS A 129 -22.37 -21.42 14.07
N LEU A 130 -21.52 -21.03 13.11
CA LEU A 130 -21.93 -20.43 11.85
C LEU A 130 -22.19 -21.51 10.78
N PRO A 131 -23.12 -21.27 9.85
CA PRO A 131 -23.39 -22.23 8.79
C PRO A 131 -22.17 -22.40 7.89
N LYS A 132 -21.78 -23.68 7.66
CA LYS A 132 -20.73 -24.04 6.72
C LYS A 132 -21.15 -23.63 5.30
N LYS A 133 -20.32 -22.85 4.62
CA LYS A 133 -20.49 -22.47 3.22
C LYS A 133 -19.22 -22.80 2.46
N SER A 134 -19.39 -23.38 1.28
CA SER A 134 -18.26 -23.62 0.38
C SER A 134 -17.59 -22.30 -0.01
N ALA A 135 -16.30 -22.20 0.21
CA ALA A 135 -15.52 -21.04 -0.19
C ALA A 135 -15.43 -20.95 -1.73
N LYS A 136 -15.78 -19.79 -2.28
CA LYS A 136 -15.59 -19.49 -3.72
C LYS A 136 -14.13 -19.12 -3.98
N ILE A 137 -13.24 -20.09 -3.92
CA ILE A 137 -11.79 -19.87 -3.89
C ILE A 137 -11.12 -19.87 -5.28
N GLN A 138 -11.84 -20.21 -6.36
CA GLN A 138 -11.23 -20.40 -7.68
C GLN A 138 -10.50 -19.14 -8.20
N SER A 139 -11.07 -17.96 -8.00
CA SER A 139 -10.43 -16.70 -8.39
C SER A 139 -9.12 -16.45 -7.63
N TRP A 140 -9.07 -16.88 -6.37
CA TRP A 140 -7.86 -16.77 -5.55
C TRP A 140 -6.80 -17.79 -6.00
N LYS A 141 -7.17 -19.04 -6.27
CA LYS A 141 -6.26 -20.05 -6.86
C LYS A 141 -5.64 -19.53 -8.15
N ASN A 142 -6.47 -19.04 -9.07
CA ASN A 142 -6.00 -18.48 -10.34
C ASN A 142 -5.05 -17.27 -10.13
N LEU A 143 -5.25 -16.48 -9.09
CA LEU A 143 -4.34 -15.39 -8.73
C LEU A 143 -2.99 -15.94 -8.24
N VAL A 144 -3.03 -16.92 -7.32
CA VAL A 144 -1.80 -17.56 -6.79
C VAL A 144 -1.01 -18.20 -7.93
N ASP A 145 -1.68 -18.93 -8.84
CA ASP A 145 -1.04 -19.50 -10.02
C ASP A 145 -0.33 -18.42 -10.86
N LYS A 146 -0.99 -17.26 -11.04
CA LYS A 146 -0.36 -16.12 -11.73
C LYS A 146 0.82 -15.55 -10.97
N ILE A 147 0.75 -15.44 -9.65
CA ILE A 147 1.86 -14.90 -8.83
C ILE A 147 3.09 -15.80 -8.97
N LEU A 148 2.90 -17.12 -8.89
CA LEU A 148 3.98 -18.11 -8.92
C LEU A 148 4.50 -18.42 -10.33
N ALA A 149 3.71 -18.13 -11.37
CA ALA A 149 4.12 -18.36 -12.73
C ALA A 149 5.34 -17.48 -13.11
N LYS A 150 6.29 -18.08 -13.84
CA LYS A 150 7.40 -17.32 -14.44
C LYS A 150 6.84 -16.23 -15.36
N LYS A 151 7.27 -14.99 -15.14
CA LYS A 151 6.83 -13.87 -15.94
C LYS A 151 7.62 -13.78 -17.25
N THR A 152 6.94 -13.32 -18.28
CA THR A 152 7.55 -13.15 -19.61
C THR A 152 8.26 -11.82 -19.77
N ARG A 153 7.94 -10.85 -18.91
CA ARG A 153 8.48 -9.48 -18.94
C ARG A 153 8.95 -9.05 -17.56
N ARG A 154 9.94 -8.18 -17.54
CA ARG A 154 10.40 -7.51 -16.34
C ARG A 154 10.53 -6.02 -16.63
N VAL A 155 9.98 -5.20 -15.76
CA VAL A 155 10.10 -3.74 -15.80
C VAL A 155 10.55 -3.19 -14.45
N SER A 156 11.15 -2.01 -14.47
CA SER A 156 11.67 -1.36 -13.29
C SER A 156 10.87 -0.10 -12.95
N VAL A 157 10.46 0.04 -11.68
CA VAL A 157 9.76 1.22 -11.18
C VAL A 157 10.57 1.85 -10.04
N ALA A 158 10.97 3.11 -10.24
CA ALA A 158 11.63 3.90 -9.21
C ALA A 158 10.61 4.51 -8.24
N ILE A 159 10.78 4.24 -6.96
CA ILE A 159 10.04 4.89 -5.87
C ILE A 159 10.97 5.92 -5.21
N ILE A 160 10.61 7.20 -5.34
CA ILE A 160 11.41 8.30 -4.76
C ILE A 160 11.00 8.48 -3.29
N ALA A 161 11.69 7.76 -2.44
CA ALA A 161 11.28 7.52 -1.07
C ALA A 161 11.98 8.46 -0.08
N LYS A 162 11.32 8.69 1.06
CA LYS A 162 11.79 9.55 2.14
C LYS A 162 12.09 8.78 3.44
N TYR A 163 11.39 7.68 3.67
CA TYR A 163 11.39 6.93 4.94
C TYR A 163 11.97 5.52 4.76
N LEU A 164 13.12 5.39 4.11
CA LEU A 164 13.71 4.09 3.80
C LEU A 164 14.64 3.53 4.89
N SER A 165 15.11 4.35 5.82
CA SER A 165 16.08 3.86 6.80
C SER A 165 15.80 4.35 8.21
N THR A 166 15.94 3.42 9.16
CA THR A 166 16.09 3.70 10.59
C THR A 166 17.43 3.10 11.01
N GLY A 167 18.44 3.96 11.20
CA GLY A 167 19.83 3.51 11.38
C GLY A 167 20.32 2.73 10.14
N ASP A 168 20.89 1.54 10.37
CA ASP A 168 21.45 0.68 9.33
C ASP A 168 20.40 -0.20 8.61
N TYR A 169 19.15 -0.16 9.05
CA TYR A 169 18.07 -1.00 8.48
C TYR A 169 17.22 -0.23 7.47
N GLU A 170 16.93 -0.88 6.34
CA GLU A 170 15.94 -0.38 5.37
C GLU A 170 14.53 -0.81 5.77
N LEU A 171 13.67 0.16 6.05
CA LEU A 171 12.27 -0.05 6.40
C LEU A 171 11.39 0.09 5.15
N LYS A 172 11.22 -0.99 4.40
CA LYS A 172 10.30 -1.04 3.26
C LYS A 172 8.84 -0.96 3.70
N ASP A 173 8.54 -1.34 4.93
CA ASP A 173 7.19 -1.41 5.52
C ASP A 173 6.43 -0.08 5.47
N SER A 174 7.14 1.06 5.48
CA SER A 174 6.52 2.37 5.35
C SER A 174 5.74 2.56 4.03
N TYR A 175 5.99 1.72 3.03
CA TYR A 175 5.38 1.79 1.71
C TYR A 175 4.61 0.52 1.33
N THR A 176 4.29 -0.37 2.29
CA THR A 176 3.64 -1.67 2.01
C THR A 176 2.43 -1.55 1.10
N SER A 177 1.49 -0.63 1.39
CA SER A 177 0.29 -0.46 0.56
C SER A 177 0.60 -0.06 -0.88
N LEU A 178 1.65 0.75 -1.09
CA LEU A 178 2.11 1.12 -2.43
C LEU A 178 2.75 -0.06 -3.15
N LEU A 179 3.64 -0.80 -2.47
CA LEU A 179 4.30 -1.98 -3.02
C LEU A 179 3.27 -3.02 -3.44
N GLU A 180 2.34 -3.37 -2.55
CA GLU A 180 1.24 -4.29 -2.86
C GLU A 180 0.40 -3.82 -4.05
N SER A 181 0.14 -2.51 -4.16
CA SER A 181 -0.66 -1.98 -5.26
C SER A 181 0.04 -2.08 -6.62
N LEU A 182 1.36 -1.89 -6.64
CA LEU A 182 2.19 -2.08 -7.83
C LEU A 182 2.27 -3.56 -8.21
N GLU A 183 2.49 -4.45 -7.23
CA GLU A 183 2.49 -5.90 -7.42
C GLU A 183 1.13 -6.41 -7.94
N HIS A 184 0.01 -5.96 -7.34
CA HIS A 184 -1.32 -6.29 -7.85
C HIS A 184 -1.45 -5.96 -9.35
N ALA A 185 -0.97 -4.79 -9.76
CA ALA A 185 -1.01 -4.39 -11.16
C ALA A 185 -0.05 -5.20 -12.03
N GLY A 186 1.15 -5.53 -11.52
CA GLY A 186 2.13 -6.38 -12.17
C GLY A 186 1.59 -7.77 -12.47
N TRP A 187 1.00 -8.45 -11.48
CA TRP A 187 0.42 -9.79 -11.66
C TRP A 187 -0.71 -9.83 -12.70
N HIS A 188 -1.54 -8.78 -12.72
CA HIS A 188 -2.63 -8.67 -13.71
C HIS A 188 -2.13 -8.31 -15.11
N SER A 189 -0.89 -7.85 -15.24
CA SER A 189 -0.22 -7.51 -16.50
C SER A 189 0.82 -8.56 -16.93
N ASP A 190 0.90 -9.68 -16.21
CA ASP A 190 1.88 -10.76 -16.40
C ASP A 190 3.33 -10.26 -16.43
N THR A 191 3.67 -9.42 -15.46
CA THR A 191 4.93 -8.69 -15.40
C THR A 191 5.63 -8.92 -14.06
N ASP A 192 6.92 -9.23 -14.12
CA ASP A 192 7.84 -9.19 -12.98
C ASP A 192 8.25 -7.73 -12.75
N LEU A 193 8.12 -7.28 -11.50
CA LEU A 193 8.34 -5.90 -11.12
C LEU A 193 9.61 -5.74 -10.29
N GLU A 194 10.60 -5.05 -10.85
CA GLU A 194 11.76 -4.60 -10.08
C GLU A 194 11.46 -3.25 -9.43
N ILE A 195 11.40 -3.22 -8.12
CA ILE A 195 11.26 -1.97 -7.35
C ILE A 195 12.64 -1.39 -7.05
N ILE A 196 12.89 -0.18 -7.54
CA ILE A 196 14.11 0.58 -7.30
C ILE A 196 13.79 1.67 -6.27
N PHE A 197 14.24 1.49 -5.03
CA PHE A 197 14.13 2.57 -4.06
C PHE A 197 15.25 3.59 -4.22
N ILE A 198 14.87 4.84 -4.43
CA ILE A 198 15.80 5.96 -4.50
C ILE A 198 15.55 6.90 -3.33
N LYS A 199 16.57 7.09 -2.48
CA LYS A 199 16.48 8.08 -1.39
C LYS A 199 16.41 9.48 -1.99
N ALA A 200 15.38 10.25 -1.66
CA ALA A 200 15.17 11.59 -2.20
C ALA A 200 16.37 12.52 -1.95
N GLU A 201 17.00 12.42 -0.78
CA GLU A 201 18.19 13.19 -0.43
C GLU A 201 19.42 12.83 -1.30
N SER A 202 19.48 11.60 -1.81
CA SER A 202 20.57 11.18 -2.71
C SER A 202 20.42 11.81 -4.10
N LEU A 203 19.18 12.02 -4.57
CA LEU A 203 18.90 12.79 -5.78
C LEU A 203 19.17 14.28 -5.59
N GLU A 204 18.82 14.85 -4.44
CA GLU A 204 19.11 16.23 -4.08
C GLU A 204 20.63 16.50 -4.11
N LYS A 205 21.42 15.54 -3.60
CA LYS A 205 22.89 15.56 -3.65
C LYS A 205 23.47 15.13 -5.00
N LYS A 206 22.63 14.74 -5.95
CA LYS A 206 23.01 14.26 -7.28
C LYS A 206 24.05 13.12 -7.24
N THR A 207 23.89 12.17 -6.32
CA THR A 207 24.81 11.04 -6.24
C THR A 207 24.74 10.21 -7.51
N LYS A 208 25.91 9.70 -7.98
CA LYS A 208 26.01 8.93 -9.23
C LYS A 208 25.02 7.77 -9.25
N LYS A 209 24.98 6.95 -8.18
CA LYS A 209 24.06 5.82 -8.08
C LYS A 209 22.59 6.23 -8.19
N ALA A 210 22.14 7.29 -7.49
CA ALA A 210 20.75 7.73 -7.53
C ALA A 210 20.34 8.22 -8.94
N LEU A 211 21.23 8.87 -9.65
CA LEU A 211 21.00 9.29 -11.05
C LEU A 211 20.96 8.08 -11.99
N GLU A 212 21.87 7.13 -11.86
CA GLU A 212 21.87 5.88 -12.63
C GLU A 212 20.59 5.10 -12.41
N ASP A 213 20.16 4.93 -11.15
CA ASP A 213 18.93 4.24 -10.78
C ASP A 213 17.69 4.96 -11.33
N LEU A 214 17.66 6.31 -11.30
CA LEU A 214 16.58 7.09 -11.89
C LEU A 214 16.50 6.93 -13.41
N HIS A 215 17.65 6.96 -14.08
CA HIS A 215 17.74 6.84 -15.54
C HIS A 215 17.40 5.43 -16.03
N ARG A 216 17.57 4.42 -15.18
CA ARG A 216 17.28 3.01 -15.47
C ARG A 216 15.80 2.68 -15.36
N ALA A 217 15.03 3.48 -14.63
CA ALA A 217 13.63 3.20 -14.35
C ALA A 217 12.72 3.39 -15.57
N ASP A 218 11.80 2.45 -15.79
CA ASP A 218 10.76 2.48 -16.83
C ASP A 218 9.51 3.25 -16.37
N GLY A 219 9.40 3.50 -15.06
CA GLY A 219 8.37 4.31 -14.46
C GLY A 219 8.84 4.93 -13.15
N ILE A 220 8.25 6.08 -12.79
CA ILE A 220 8.59 6.82 -11.58
C ILE A 220 7.34 7.03 -10.73
N VAL A 221 7.44 6.67 -9.44
CA VAL A 221 6.41 6.96 -8.44
C VAL A 221 6.99 7.89 -7.38
N VAL A 222 6.31 9.02 -7.15
CA VAL A 222 6.60 9.90 -6.01
C VAL A 222 5.49 9.73 -4.98
N PRO A 223 5.74 8.97 -3.90
CA PRO A 223 4.76 8.68 -2.88
C PRO A 223 4.64 9.79 -1.85
N ILE A 224 3.73 9.53 -0.88
CA ILE A 224 3.60 10.34 0.34
C ILE A 224 4.95 10.67 0.97
N GLY A 225 5.02 11.83 1.58
CA GLY A 225 6.12 12.31 2.39
C GLY A 225 5.70 13.58 3.08
N TRP A 226 6.43 13.99 4.13
CA TRP A 226 6.15 15.21 4.87
C TRP A 226 7.43 15.95 5.22
N GLY A 227 7.31 17.27 5.43
CA GLY A 227 8.41 18.13 5.81
C GLY A 227 9.40 18.40 4.67
N SER A 228 10.45 19.16 4.96
CA SER A 228 11.38 19.74 3.97
C SER A 228 12.45 18.80 3.44
N ARG A 229 12.81 17.73 4.18
CA ARG A 229 13.91 16.83 3.81
C ARG A 229 13.68 16.14 2.47
N GLY A 230 14.64 16.20 1.53
CA GLY A 230 14.60 15.51 0.25
C GLY A 230 13.57 16.04 -0.76
N VAL A 231 13.01 17.22 -0.54
CA VAL A 231 11.99 17.83 -1.41
C VAL A 231 12.55 18.12 -2.79
N GLU A 232 13.71 18.75 -2.86
CA GLU A 232 14.33 19.11 -4.14
C GLU A 232 14.73 17.86 -4.94
N GLY A 233 15.10 16.78 -4.26
CA GLY A 233 15.33 15.48 -4.92
C GLY A 233 14.05 14.89 -5.54
N LYS A 234 12.90 14.99 -4.85
CA LYS A 234 11.61 14.59 -5.43
C LYS A 234 11.23 15.49 -6.61
N ILE A 235 11.37 16.82 -6.49
CA ILE A 235 11.11 17.76 -7.59
C ILE A 235 12.01 17.47 -8.80
N SER A 236 13.28 17.14 -8.57
CA SER A 236 14.21 16.75 -9.62
C SER A 236 13.76 15.49 -10.37
N ALA A 237 13.28 14.47 -9.64
CA ALA A 237 12.75 13.25 -10.25
C ALA A 237 11.46 13.51 -11.05
N ILE A 238 10.58 14.38 -10.56
CA ILE A 238 9.35 14.78 -11.26
C ILE A 238 9.70 15.52 -12.56
N LYS A 239 10.66 16.46 -12.48
CA LYS A 239 11.17 17.16 -13.67
C LYS A 239 11.73 16.19 -14.70
N TYR A 240 12.55 15.25 -14.25
CA TYR A 240 13.10 14.22 -15.13
C TYR A 240 12.00 13.40 -15.80
N ALA A 241 10.99 12.94 -15.04
CA ALA A 241 9.86 12.21 -15.59
C ALA A 241 9.11 13.01 -16.65
N ARG A 242 8.81 14.28 -16.38
CA ARG A 242 8.11 15.17 -17.30
C ARG A 242 8.89 15.41 -18.61
N GLU A 243 10.18 15.74 -18.50
CA GLU A 243 11.01 16.10 -19.65
C GLU A 243 11.37 14.88 -20.53
N ASN A 244 11.57 13.71 -19.91
CA ASN A 244 11.93 12.47 -20.62
C ASN A 244 10.72 11.57 -20.89
N LYS A 245 9.50 12.03 -20.63
CA LYS A 245 8.25 11.31 -20.86
C LYS A 245 8.18 9.94 -20.19
N VAL A 246 8.90 9.75 -19.08
CA VAL A 246 8.84 8.54 -18.27
C VAL A 246 7.49 8.50 -17.53
N PRO A 247 6.73 7.41 -17.61
CA PRO A 247 5.47 7.28 -16.91
C PRO A 247 5.57 7.70 -15.43
N TYR A 248 4.75 8.67 -15.03
CA TYR A 248 4.79 9.29 -13.72
C TYR A 248 3.49 9.07 -12.95
N LEU A 249 3.60 8.65 -11.70
CA LEU A 249 2.51 8.55 -10.74
C LEU A 249 2.85 9.32 -9.46
N GLY A 250 2.11 10.40 -9.18
CA GLY A 250 2.26 11.16 -7.94
C GLY A 250 1.13 10.86 -6.94
N LEU A 251 1.47 10.52 -5.70
CA LEU A 251 0.51 10.20 -4.64
C LEU A 251 0.63 11.20 -3.50
N CYS A 252 -0.47 11.88 -3.15
CA CYS A 252 -0.57 12.84 -2.07
C CYS A 252 0.53 13.93 -2.19
N TYR A 253 1.62 13.81 -1.45
CA TYR A 253 2.76 14.73 -1.53
C TYR A 253 3.38 14.78 -2.94
N GLY A 254 3.34 13.65 -3.67
CA GLY A 254 3.76 13.58 -5.08
C GLY A 254 2.96 14.49 -6.00
N MET A 255 1.64 14.62 -5.78
CA MET A 255 0.81 15.58 -6.52
C MET A 255 1.18 17.04 -6.17
N GLN A 256 1.37 17.32 -4.89
CA GLN A 256 1.74 18.66 -4.42
C GLN A 256 3.06 19.09 -5.04
N LEU A 257 4.09 18.23 -4.99
CA LEU A 257 5.39 18.53 -5.57
C LEU A 257 5.40 18.58 -7.10
N ALA A 258 4.52 17.83 -7.77
CA ALA A 258 4.33 17.96 -9.22
C ALA A 258 3.76 19.33 -9.60
N SER A 259 2.83 19.84 -8.79
CA SER A 259 2.31 21.20 -8.97
C SER A 259 3.38 22.27 -8.75
N VAL A 260 4.24 22.08 -7.73
CA VAL A 260 5.38 22.97 -7.46
C VAL A 260 6.41 22.91 -8.58
N GLU A 261 6.76 21.71 -9.07
CA GLU A 261 7.69 21.51 -10.19
C GLU A 261 7.21 22.24 -11.44
N PHE A 262 5.93 22.04 -11.80
CA PHE A 262 5.36 22.67 -12.97
C PHE A 262 5.30 24.21 -12.84
N ALA A 263 4.94 24.70 -11.66
CA ALA A 263 4.95 26.15 -11.38
C ALA A 263 6.34 26.76 -11.55
N ARG A 264 7.40 26.09 -11.07
CA ARG A 264 8.79 26.56 -11.17
C ARG A 264 9.32 26.53 -12.60
N HIS A 265 9.20 25.36 -13.25
CA HIS A 265 9.98 25.10 -14.47
C HIS A 265 9.18 25.30 -15.76
N VAL A 266 7.84 25.34 -15.70
CA VAL A 266 7.01 25.57 -16.88
C VAL A 266 6.34 26.95 -16.86
N VAL A 267 5.80 27.35 -15.70
CA VAL A 267 5.17 28.67 -15.55
C VAL A 267 6.19 29.77 -15.31
N GLY A 268 7.38 29.44 -14.74
CA GLY A 268 8.43 30.39 -14.42
C GLY A 268 8.25 31.13 -13.10
N LEU A 269 7.47 30.55 -12.16
CA LEU A 269 7.30 31.08 -10.81
C LEU A 269 8.51 30.65 -9.96
N GLU A 270 9.60 31.40 -10.07
CA GLU A 270 10.80 31.15 -9.27
C GLU A 270 10.46 31.06 -7.78
N LYS A 271 11.04 30.09 -7.10
CA LYS A 271 10.81 29.81 -5.67
C LYS A 271 9.38 29.41 -5.29
N ALA A 272 8.51 29.05 -6.26
CA ALA A 272 7.24 28.43 -5.91
C ALA A 272 7.46 27.21 -5.00
N ASN A 273 6.65 27.06 -3.94
CA ASN A 273 6.84 26.02 -2.94
C ASN A 273 5.52 25.63 -2.27
N THR A 274 5.60 24.66 -1.39
CA THR A 274 4.56 24.35 -0.42
C THR A 274 4.85 25.08 0.91
N LYS A 275 3.82 25.62 1.55
CA LYS A 275 3.94 26.23 2.89
C LYS A 275 4.42 25.24 3.97
N GLU A 276 4.29 23.94 3.73
CA GLU A 276 4.85 22.92 4.61
C GLU A 276 6.39 22.97 4.65
N VAL A 277 7.02 23.33 3.54
CA VAL A 277 8.49 23.39 3.38
C VAL A 277 9.03 24.78 3.64
N ASP A 278 8.36 25.79 3.11
CA ASP A 278 8.71 27.19 3.23
C ASP A 278 7.45 28.01 3.51
N PRO A 279 7.16 28.27 4.82
CA PRO A 279 5.97 29.03 5.22
C PRO A 279 5.90 30.44 4.62
N ASP A 280 7.06 31.04 4.32
CA ASP A 280 7.20 32.41 3.82
C ASP A 280 7.41 32.46 2.30
N THR A 281 7.19 31.35 1.59
CA THR A 281 7.37 31.29 0.14
C THR A 281 6.56 32.37 -0.59
N LYS A 282 7.19 33.04 -1.54
CA LYS A 282 6.56 34.06 -2.37
C LYS A 282 5.39 33.50 -3.21
N HIS A 283 5.49 32.23 -3.58
CA HIS A 283 4.47 31.56 -4.42
C HIS A 283 4.02 30.27 -3.74
N PRO A 284 3.08 30.33 -2.78
CA PRO A 284 2.54 29.18 -2.08
C PRO A 284 1.55 28.42 -2.98
N VAL A 285 2.07 27.64 -3.92
CA VAL A 285 1.26 26.79 -4.82
C VAL A 285 0.51 25.72 -4.05
N ILE A 286 1.07 25.32 -2.93
CA ILE A 286 0.47 24.42 -1.94
C ILE A 286 0.39 25.16 -0.61
N HIS A 287 -0.79 25.17 0.01
CA HIS A 287 -1.06 25.89 1.25
C HIS A 287 -1.87 25.05 2.25
N ASP A 288 -2.10 25.61 3.44
CA ASP A 288 -2.83 24.94 4.49
C ASP A 288 -4.29 24.71 4.13
N ILE A 289 -4.84 23.57 4.53
CA ILE A 289 -6.28 23.29 4.44
C ILE A 289 -7.02 24.19 5.43
N PRO A 290 -7.99 25.01 4.99
CA PRO A 290 -8.81 25.81 5.89
C PRO A 290 -9.65 24.93 6.81
N PHE A 291 -9.72 25.31 8.09
CA PHE A 291 -10.62 24.66 9.03
C PHE A 291 -12.03 25.19 8.82
N ASP A 292 -12.87 24.39 8.15
CA ASP A 292 -14.27 24.69 7.95
C ASP A 292 -15.10 23.40 8.02
N LYS A 293 -16.22 23.44 8.77
CA LYS A 293 -17.16 22.33 8.84
C LYS A 293 -17.73 21.94 7.47
N LYS A 294 -17.87 22.90 6.57
CA LYS A 294 -18.31 22.68 5.19
C LYS A 294 -17.43 21.65 4.46
N TYR A 295 -16.13 21.63 4.73
CA TYR A 295 -15.17 20.74 4.07
C TYR A 295 -14.93 19.44 4.81
N GLN A 296 -15.68 19.20 5.90
CA GLN A 296 -15.55 17.99 6.73
C GLN A 296 -14.10 17.74 7.22
N THR A 297 -13.35 18.82 7.46
CA THR A 297 -11.99 18.73 7.95
C THR A 297 -11.96 18.39 9.44
N ILE A 298 -10.97 17.60 9.85
CA ILE A 298 -10.77 17.24 11.24
C ILE A 298 -9.71 18.18 11.83
N LYS A 299 -10.05 18.85 12.93
CA LYS A 299 -9.09 19.67 13.65
C LYS A 299 -8.05 18.78 14.34
N GLY A 300 -6.80 18.82 13.90
CA GLY A 300 -5.67 18.13 14.51
C GLY A 300 -4.77 19.09 15.27
N ILE A 301 -3.72 18.55 15.89
CA ILE A 301 -2.65 19.36 16.49
C ILE A 301 -1.96 20.15 15.38
N GLY A 302 -2.10 21.47 15.42
CA GLY A 302 -1.40 22.41 14.54
C GLY A 302 -2.06 22.76 13.21
N ALA A 303 -2.99 21.95 12.66
CA ALA A 303 -3.66 22.25 11.39
C ALA A 303 -4.92 21.40 11.18
N SER A 304 -5.79 21.83 10.26
CA SER A 304 -6.91 21.02 9.77
C SER A 304 -6.39 19.85 8.91
N MET A 305 -7.13 18.76 8.88
CA MET A 305 -6.78 17.57 8.10
C MET A 305 -8.01 16.98 7.41
N ARG A 306 -7.84 16.60 6.14
CA ARG A 306 -8.79 15.71 5.46
C ARG A 306 -8.35 14.28 5.70
N LEU A 307 -9.20 13.51 6.38
CA LEU A 307 -8.94 12.12 6.76
C LEU A 307 -10.16 11.25 6.45
N GLY A 308 -10.00 10.24 5.62
CA GLY A 308 -11.07 9.31 5.25
C GLY A 308 -11.43 9.34 3.78
N GLY A 309 -12.65 8.92 3.44
CA GLY A 309 -13.15 8.89 2.07
C GLY A 309 -13.77 10.23 1.68
N TYR A 310 -13.33 10.81 0.54
CA TYR A 310 -13.89 12.01 -0.03
C TYR A 310 -14.25 11.82 -1.50
N ASP A 311 -15.31 12.49 -1.91
CA ASP A 311 -15.81 12.42 -3.28
C ASP A 311 -15.03 13.38 -4.19
N CYS A 312 -14.76 12.91 -5.41
CA CYS A 312 -14.10 13.68 -6.46
C CYS A 312 -14.87 13.54 -7.78
N ILE A 313 -15.10 14.64 -8.47
CA ILE A 313 -15.69 14.68 -9.79
C ILE A 313 -14.58 14.75 -10.83
N LEU A 314 -14.53 13.77 -11.74
CA LEU A 314 -13.54 13.72 -12.81
C LEU A 314 -14.01 14.49 -14.04
N LYS A 315 -13.13 15.31 -14.59
CA LYS A 315 -13.38 16.09 -15.81
C LYS A 315 -13.45 15.16 -17.03
N PRO A 316 -14.55 15.14 -17.79
CA PRO A 316 -14.67 14.32 -18.99
C PRO A 316 -13.54 14.55 -20.01
N GLY A 317 -13.10 13.48 -20.66
CA GLY A 317 -12.05 13.53 -21.70
C GLY A 317 -10.61 13.47 -21.16
N THR A 318 -10.40 13.66 -19.86
CA THR A 318 -9.09 13.57 -19.22
C THR A 318 -8.61 12.12 -19.13
N LEU A 319 -7.29 11.92 -18.89
CA LEU A 319 -6.70 10.59 -18.65
C LEU A 319 -7.34 9.95 -17.42
N ALA A 320 -7.48 10.70 -16.31
CA ALA A 320 -8.14 10.23 -15.11
C ALA A 320 -9.55 9.71 -15.41
N HIS A 321 -10.36 10.48 -16.09
CA HIS A 321 -11.73 10.08 -16.46
C HIS A 321 -11.74 8.79 -17.30
N LYS A 322 -10.86 8.69 -18.31
CA LYS A 322 -10.74 7.50 -19.17
C LYS A 322 -10.35 6.26 -18.36
N ILE A 323 -9.41 6.40 -17.41
CA ILE A 323 -8.98 5.32 -16.52
C ILE A 323 -10.15 4.76 -15.72
N TYR A 324 -10.87 5.61 -14.99
CA TYR A 324 -11.99 5.15 -14.16
C TYR A 324 -13.17 4.63 -14.99
N ALA A 325 -13.43 5.22 -16.15
CA ALA A 325 -14.46 4.75 -17.08
C ALA A 325 -14.15 3.33 -17.59
N LYS A 326 -12.91 3.08 -18.05
CA LYS A 326 -12.44 1.79 -18.56
C LYS A 326 -12.59 0.66 -17.54
N HIS A 327 -12.35 0.95 -16.26
CA HIS A 327 -12.43 -0.02 -15.16
C HIS A 327 -13.80 -0.06 -14.48
N ASN A 328 -14.80 0.67 -14.99
CA ASN A 328 -16.13 0.80 -14.40
C ASN A 328 -16.07 1.14 -12.89
N ALA A 329 -15.21 2.11 -12.54
CA ALA A 329 -14.85 2.43 -11.16
C ALA A 329 -15.49 3.73 -10.61
N PHE A 330 -16.48 4.28 -11.31
CA PHE A 330 -17.27 5.40 -10.79
C PHE A 330 -18.21 4.95 -9.67
N LYS A 331 -18.32 5.76 -8.61
CA LYS A 331 -19.39 5.66 -7.60
C LYS A 331 -20.74 6.05 -8.20
N ASP A 332 -20.75 7.14 -9.00
CA ASP A 332 -21.87 7.59 -9.80
C ASP A 332 -21.37 7.98 -11.19
N LYS A 333 -21.67 7.14 -12.18
CA LYS A 333 -21.20 7.33 -13.56
C LYS A 333 -21.82 8.57 -14.22
N LYS A 334 -23.07 8.93 -13.88
CA LYS A 334 -23.74 10.10 -14.48
C LYS A 334 -23.09 11.40 -14.05
N LYS A 335 -22.55 11.43 -12.84
CA LYS A 335 -21.87 12.59 -12.26
C LYS A 335 -20.35 12.53 -12.43
N ASN A 336 -19.80 11.48 -13.07
CA ASN A 336 -18.36 11.21 -13.11
C ASN A 336 -17.72 11.19 -11.72
N LEU A 337 -18.47 10.74 -10.71
CA LEU A 337 -18.11 10.80 -9.32
C LEU A 337 -17.33 9.54 -8.90
N ILE A 338 -16.20 9.74 -8.26
CA ILE A 338 -15.42 8.71 -7.58
C ILE A 338 -15.29 9.06 -6.11
N THR A 339 -14.86 8.11 -5.29
CA THR A 339 -14.52 8.36 -3.88
C THR A 339 -13.15 7.77 -3.61
N GLU A 340 -12.23 8.59 -3.12
CA GLU A 340 -10.88 8.14 -2.75
C GLU A 340 -10.56 8.45 -1.29
N ARG A 341 -9.53 7.79 -0.74
CA ARG A 341 -9.11 8.01 0.65
C ARG A 341 -8.05 9.10 0.73
N HIS A 342 -8.19 9.98 1.71
CA HIS A 342 -7.30 11.12 1.93
C HIS A 342 -6.66 11.08 3.31
N ARG A 343 -5.46 11.65 3.39
CA ARG A 343 -4.75 11.90 4.64
C ARG A 343 -3.74 13.03 4.42
N HIS A 344 -4.20 14.28 4.40
CA HIS A 344 -3.33 15.42 4.15
C HIS A 344 -3.77 16.68 4.88
N ARG A 345 -2.83 17.61 5.12
CA ARG A 345 -3.00 18.90 5.80
C ARG A 345 -2.81 20.10 4.88
N TYR A 346 -2.23 19.87 3.72
CA TYR A 346 -1.93 20.87 2.71
C TYR A 346 -2.64 20.50 1.41
N GLU A 347 -2.95 21.52 0.61
CA GLU A 347 -3.68 21.39 -0.63
C GLU A 347 -3.23 22.35 -1.70
N PHE A 348 -3.67 22.14 -2.93
CA PHE A 348 -3.41 23.04 -4.05
C PHE A 348 -4.09 24.40 -3.84
N ASN A 349 -3.36 25.49 -4.04
CA ASN A 349 -3.86 26.86 -3.93
C ASN A 349 -4.51 27.32 -5.24
N ASN A 350 -5.84 27.52 -5.23
CA ASN A 350 -6.62 27.90 -6.39
C ASN A 350 -6.22 29.26 -7.03
N GLU A 351 -5.50 30.13 -6.32
CA GLU A 351 -4.96 31.38 -6.89
C GLU A 351 -3.98 31.10 -8.05
N TYR A 352 -3.36 29.93 -8.06
CA TYR A 352 -2.42 29.50 -9.09
C TYR A 352 -3.08 28.67 -10.19
N ARG A 353 -4.32 28.22 -10.01
CA ARG A 353 -5.04 27.31 -10.91
C ARG A 353 -4.97 27.77 -12.36
N LYS A 354 -5.48 28.99 -12.63
CA LYS A 354 -5.49 29.56 -13.99
C LYS A 354 -4.10 29.67 -14.59
N LYS A 355 -3.10 30.12 -13.82
CA LYS A 355 -1.72 30.33 -14.31
C LYS A 355 -1.08 29.01 -14.77
N LEU A 356 -1.37 27.89 -14.07
CA LEU A 356 -0.85 26.58 -14.44
C LEU A 356 -1.64 26.02 -15.63
N GLU A 357 -2.97 26.12 -15.63
CA GLU A 357 -3.83 25.65 -16.74
C GLU A 357 -3.51 26.36 -18.07
N ASP A 358 -3.24 27.66 -18.05
CA ASP A 358 -2.85 28.45 -19.23
C ASP A 358 -1.51 27.94 -19.86
N LYS A 359 -0.70 27.16 -19.12
CA LYS A 359 0.54 26.53 -19.58
C LYS A 359 0.42 25.04 -19.85
N GLY A 360 -0.81 24.50 -19.84
CA GLY A 360 -1.08 23.11 -20.19
C GLY A 360 -1.17 22.15 -19.02
N PHE A 361 -1.16 22.63 -17.77
CA PHE A 361 -1.49 21.81 -16.60
C PHE A 361 -2.98 21.47 -16.63
N VAL A 362 -3.33 20.23 -16.40
CA VAL A 362 -4.74 19.81 -16.44
C VAL A 362 -5.19 19.42 -15.04
N ILE A 363 -6.17 20.14 -14.52
CA ILE A 363 -6.91 19.69 -13.34
C ILE A 363 -7.99 18.73 -13.83
N SER A 364 -7.77 17.45 -13.52
CA SER A 364 -8.61 16.35 -14.02
C SER A 364 -9.63 15.85 -13.01
N GLY A 365 -9.53 16.29 -11.75
CA GLY A 365 -10.50 15.96 -10.71
C GLY A 365 -10.55 17.01 -9.62
N THR A 366 -11.76 17.33 -9.15
CA THR A 366 -12.01 18.27 -8.05
C THR A 366 -13.05 17.74 -7.09
N SER A 367 -13.09 18.31 -5.88
CA SER A 367 -14.23 18.10 -4.97
C SER A 367 -15.56 18.52 -5.62
N PRO A 368 -16.72 18.02 -5.15
CA PRO A 368 -18.01 18.34 -5.74
C PRO A 368 -18.37 19.82 -5.78
N ASP A 369 -17.77 20.63 -4.92
CA ASP A 369 -17.91 22.09 -4.88
C ASP A 369 -16.81 22.84 -5.65
N ASP A 370 -15.97 22.13 -6.40
CA ASP A 370 -14.83 22.63 -7.18
C ASP A 370 -13.76 23.38 -6.36
N PHE A 371 -13.74 23.18 -5.05
CA PHE A 371 -12.80 23.89 -4.18
C PHE A 371 -11.44 23.16 -4.08
N PHE A 372 -11.46 21.86 -3.76
CA PHE A 372 -10.22 21.06 -3.66
C PHE A 372 -9.82 20.48 -5.01
N VAL A 373 -8.56 20.66 -5.39
CA VAL A 373 -7.96 19.97 -6.52
C VAL A 373 -7.51 18.58 -6.08
N GLU A 374 -8.14 17.54 -6.63
CA GLU A 374 -7.96 16.15 -6.23
C GLU A 374 -7.06 15.36 -7.16
N MET A 375 -7.07 15.72 -8.44
CA MET A 375 -6.24 15.03 -9.46
C MET A 375 -5.75 16.04 -10.50
N ILE A 376 -4.50 15.82 -10.90
CA ILE A 376 -3.83 16.59 -11.94
C ILE A 376 -3.19 15.65 -12.96
N GLU A 377 -3.03 16.12 -14.19
CA GLU A 377 -2.36 15.39 -15.25
C GLU A 377 -1.72 16.34 -16.28
N LEU A 378 -0.86 15.81 -17.14
CA LEU A 378 -0.44 16.47 -18.37
C LEU A 378 -1.22 15.91 -19.57
N PRO A 379 -1.48 16.71 -20.61
CA PRO A 379 -2.18 16.23 -21.79
C PRO A 379 -1.44 15.03 -22.42
N GLN A 380 -2.18 13.99 -22.82
CA GLN A 380 -1.58 12.77 -23.38
C GLN A 380 -0.77 13.01 -24.67
N LYS A 381 -1.03 14.12 -25.39
CA LYS A 381 -0.22 14.55 -26.54
C LYS A 381 1.18 15.03 -26.17
N ASP A 382 1.34 15.55 -24.94
CA ASP A 382 2.58 16.12 -24.43
C ASP A 382 3.36 15.11 -23.58
N HIS A 383 2.63 14.28 -22.80
CA HIS A 383 3.21 13.22 -21.98
C HIS A 383 2.32 11.96 -21.99
N PRO A 384 2.84 10.76 -22.32
CA PRO A 384 2.02 9.55 -22.49
C PRO A 384 1.26 9.14 -21.22
N PHE A 385 1.87 9.31 -20.04
CA PHE A 385 1.24 9.03 -18.75
C PHE A 385 1.89 9.87 -17.64
N PHE A 386 1.28 11.00 -17.33
CA PHE A 386 1.65 11.83 -16.19
C PHE A 386 0.38 12.15 -15.41
N ILE A 387 0.18 11.49 -14.28
CA ILE A 387 -0.99 11.66 -13.44
C ILE A 387 -0.59 11.73 -11.98
N ALA A 388 -1.26 12.60 -11.22
CA ALA A 388 -1.09 12.61 -9.78
C ALA A 388 -2.41 12.89 -9.07
N THR A 389 -2.54 12.38 -7.85
CA THR A 389 -3.72 12.52 -7.02
C THR A 389 -3.35 12.95 -5.60
N GLN A 390 -4.19 13.81 -5.00
CA GLN A 390 -4.08 14.18 -3.59
C GLN A 390 -4.47 13.02 -2.67
N ALA A 391 -5.21 12.06 -3.20
CA ALA A 391 -5.66 10.88 -2.50
C ALA A 391 -4.59 9.78 -2.42
N HIS A 392 -4.98 8.70 -1.74
CA HIS A 392 -4.22 7.48 -1.50
C HIS A 392 -4.94 6.27 -2.12
N PRO A 393 -4.91 6.10 -3.47
CA PRO A 393 -5.52 4.96 -4.14
C PRO A 393 -4.90 3.62 -3.74
N GLU A 394 -3.66 3.61 -3.22
CA GLU A 394 -2.99 2.42 -2.71
C GLU A 394 -3.77 1.74 -1.58
N TYR A 395 -4.56 2.47 -0.80
CA TYR A 395 -5.41 1.88 0.25
C TYR A 395 -6.65 1.16 -0.30
N LYS A 396 -6.96 1.34 -1.57
CA LYS A 396 -8.13 0.74 -2.22
C LYS A 396 -7.78 -0.35 -3.23
N SER A 397 -6.52 -0.54 -3.56
CA SER A 397 -6.08 -1.66 -4.39
C SER A 397 -6.36 -3.00 -3.70
N ARG A 398 -6.69 -4.01 -4.49
CA ARG A 398 -6.95 -5.38 -4.00
C ARG A 398 -6.28 -6.39 -4.93
N PRO A 399 -5.81 -7.52 -4.43
CA PRO A 399 -5.12 -8.53 -5.25
C PRO A 399 -5.97 -9.04 -6.42
N LEU A 400 -7.26 -9.25 -6.22
CA LEU A 400 -8.19 -9.68 -7.29
C LEU A 400 -8.72 -8.53 -8.15
N LYS A 401 -8.53 -7.27 -7.71
CA LYS A 401 -9.02 -6.08 -8.40
C LYS A 401 -8.06 -4.92 -8.14
N PRO A 402 -6.96 -4.82 -8.88
CA PRO A 402 -6.03 -3.70 -8.77
C PRO A 402 -6.75 -2.37 -8.95
N HIS A 403 -6.31 -1.36 -8.21
CA HIS A 403 -6.88 -0.03 -8.38
C HIS A 403 -6.63 0.49 -9.81
N PRO A 404 -7.62 1.12 -10.47
CA PRO A 404 -7.55 1.54 -11.88
C PRO A 404 -6.28 2.33 -12.25
N ILE A 405 -5.87 3.26 -11.39
CA ILE A 405 -4.68 4.08 -11.62
C ILE A 405 -3.42 3.21 -11.71
N PHE A 406 -3.23 2.26 -10.78
CA PHE A 406 -2.07 1.37 -10.80
C PHE A 406 -2.09 0.42 -11.99
N ALA A 407 -3.27 -0.10 -12.35
CA ALA A 407 -3.42 -0.97 -13.51
C ALA A 407 -3.04 -0.27 -14.83
N GLU A 408 -3.47 0.98 -15.03
CA GLU A 408 -3.14 1.74 -16.25
C GLU A 408 -1.73 2.33 -16.19
N TYR A 409 -1.21 2.66 -14.99
CA TYR A 409 0.19 3.04 -14.81
C TYR A 409 1.12 1.91 -15.26
N MET A 410 0.88 0.67 -14.80
CA MET A 410 1.68 -0.49 -15.20
C MET A 410 1.67 -0.71 -16.70
N LYS A 411 0.53 -0.52 -17.38
CA LYS A 411 0.46 -0.60 -18.85
C LYS A 411 1.27 0.50 -19.54
N ALA A 412 1.29 1.70 -18.95
CA ALA A 412 2.11 2.78 -19.49
C ALA A 412 3.60 2.50 -19.31
N VAL A 413 4.01 1.93 -18.18
CA VAL A 413 5.38 1.49 -17.91
C VAL A 413 5.80 0.43 -18.90
N LEU A 414 4.98 -0.60 -19.13
CA LEU A 414 5.24 -1.63 -20.14
C LEU A 414 5.35 -1.09 -21.57
N LYS A 415 4.55 -0.09 -21.90
CA LYS A 415 4.62 0.56 -23.21
C LYS A 415 5.91 1.35 -23.34
N TYR A 416 6.31 2.09 -22.30
CA TYR A 416 7.53 2.87 -22.29
C TYR A 416 8.78 1.98 -22.44
N ASP A 417 8.84 0.86 -21.69
CA ASP A 417 9.92 -0.14 -21.82
C ASP A 417 10.07 -0.64 -23.27
N ASN A 418 8.94 -1.05 -23.90
CA ASN A 418 8.94 -1.52 -25.28
C ASN A 418 9.43 -0.47 -26.31
N GLU A 419 9.08 0.81 -26.11
CA GLU A 419 9.42 1.90 -27.02
C GLU A 419 10.91 2.31 -26.93
N HIS A 420 11.54 2.04 -25.78
CA HIS A 420 12.91 2.47 -25.51
C HIS A 420 13.94 1.33 -25.59
N ASP A 421 13.49 0.10 -25.89
CA ASP A 421 14.30 -1.13 -26.05
C ASP A 421 15.49 -1.19 -25.07
N ARG A 422 15.22 -1.00 -23.78
CA ARG A 422 16.25 -0.94 -22.73
C ARG A 422 16.80 -2.32 -22.38
N GLY A 423 16.40 -3.36 -23.17
CA GLY A 423 17.08 -4.64 -23.21
C GLY A 423 17.18 -5.38 -21.88
N THR A 424 16.16 -5.30 -21.01
CA THR A 424 16.05 -6.20 -19.86
C THR A 424 15.49 -7.58 -20.26
N THR A 425 15.67 -7.99 -21.51
CA THR A 425 15.67 -9.39 -21.86
C THR A 425 16.96 -10.00 -21.33
N SER A 426 17.05 -10.18 -20.02
CA SER A 426 18.00 -11.14 -19.48
C SER A 426 17.61 -12.49 -20.08
N LYS A 427 18.42 -12.96 -21.03
CA LYS A 427 18.46 -14.36 -21.40
C LYS A 427 18.65 -15.14 -20.11
N ILE A 428 17.58 -15.78 -19.64
CA ILE A 428 17.59 -16.79 -18.58
C ILE A 428 17.71 -18.15 -19.25
#